data_d459d1e0ff10e9d81fbc91d4191226da
#
_entry.id   d459d1e0ff10e9d81fbc91d4191226da
#
_cell.length_a   1.000
_cell.length_b   1.000
_cell.length_c   1.000
_cell.angle_alpha   90.00
_cell.angle_beta   90.00
_cell.angle_gamma   90.00
#
_symmetry.space_group_name_H-M   'P 1'
#
loop_
_entity.id
_entity.type
_entity.pdbx_description
1 polymer ?
#
loop_
_entity_poly.entity_id
_entity_poly.type
_entity_poly.pdbx_seq_one_letter_code
_entity_poly.pdbx_strand_id
1 'polypeptide(L)'
;MKKFFVCALLASLLAAVPAFAKKSYVNGIDPNYPPFAYMDEKTGQAAGFDVDSLNWIAKTMGVEITHKPMAWDGIIPALLAKQIDMVGSGMSITPERSKMVQFSDPYWTVSRVFLVPADSKLTPEDILSQKIKLGVQRGTSEANAIKQEQQEKGYPFELRFYESAPLAVEDLLNGRIQAALMDELPADDAITK
;
A
#
# COMPACT_ATOMS: atom_id res chain seq x y z
N MET A 1 -54.24 -26.66 35.42
CA MET A 1 -53.59 -26.34 34.14
C MET A 1 -52.92 -24.97 34.05
N LYS A 2 -53.04 -24.09 35.07
CA LYS A 2 -52.39 -22.72 35.03
C LYS A 2 -50.95 -22.66 35.57
N LYS A 3 -50.45 -23.71 36.22
CA LYS A 3 -49.10 -23.74 36.82
C LYS A 3 -47.97 -24.22 35.88
N PHE A 4 -48.29 -24.87 34.78
CA PHE A 4 -47.30 -25.35 33.81
C PHE A 4 -46.84 -24.27 32.79
N PHE A 5 -47.63 -23.22 32.55
CA PHE A 5 -47.30 -22.19 31.62
C PHE A 5 -46.28 -21.15 32.13
N VAL A 6 -46.16 -20.99 33.45
CA VAL A 6 -45.22 -20.02 34.06
C VAL A 6 -43.77 -20.53 34.04
N CYS A 7 -43.56 -21.83 34.14
CA CYS A 7 -42.21 -22.41 34.09
C CYS A 7 -41.60 -22.44 32.69
N ALA A 8 -42.41 -22.48 31.63
CA ALA A 8 -41.90 -22.44 30.23
C ALA A 8 -41.43 -21.04 29.81
N LEU A 9 -41.99 -19.99 30.41
CA LEU A 9 -41.58 -18.59 30.09
C LEU A 9 -40.28 -18.19 30.80
N LEU A 10 -39.91 -18.80 31.92
CA LEU A 10 -38.66 -18.54 32.66
C LEU A 10 -37.45 -19.28 32.04
N ALA A 11 -37.67 -20.36 31.34
CA ALA A 11 -36.59 -21.14 30.70
C ALA A 11 -36.07 -20.51 29.38
N SER A 12 -36.83 -19.60 28.74
CA SER A 12 -36.42 -18.92 27.50
C SER A 12 -35.58 -17.64 27.73
N LEU A 13 -35.41 -17.15 28.94
CA LEU A 13 -34.60 -15.98 29.25
C LEU A 13 -33.12 -16.27 29.50
N LEU A 14 -32.70 -17.54 29.55
CA LEU A 14 -31.31 -17.90 29.90
C LEU A 14 -30.38 -18.17 28.70
N ALA A 15 -30.81 -17.96 27.45
CA ALA A 15 -30.04 -18.29 26.28
C ALA A 15 -29.54 -17.06 25.44
N ALA A 16 -29.63 -15.84 25.99
CA ALA A 16 -28.97 -14.70 25.39
C ALA A 16 -27.49 -14.68 25.83
N VAL A 17 -26.68 -15.59 25.27
CA VAL A 17 -25.22 -15.45 25.31
C VAL A 17 -24.89 -14.17 24.50
N PRO A 18 -24.33 -13.11 25.13
CA PRO A 18 -23.90 -11.96 24.32
C PRO A 18 -22.85 -12.48 23.32
N ALA A 19 -23.20 -12.53 22.06
CA ALA A 19 -22.23 -12.69 21.00
C ALA A 19 -21.35 -11.44 21.06
N PHE A 20 -20.20 -11.54 21.71
CA PHE A 20 -19.16 -10.51 21.59
C PHE A 20 -18.77 -10.47 20.12
N ALA A 21 -19.33 -9.51 19.35
CA ALA A 21 -18.90 -9.25 18.01
C ALA A 21 -17.40 -8.97 18.05
N LYS A 22 -16.61 -9.74 17.30
CA LYS A 22 -15.19 -9.46 17.15
C LYS A 22 -15.02 -8.03 16.66
N LYS A 23 -14.10 -7.29 17.25
CA LYS A 23 -13.74 -5.96 16.79
C LYS A 23 -13.18 -6.07 15.37
N SER A 24 -13.73 -5.33 14.43
CA SER A 24 -13.35 -5.38 13.02
C SER A 24 -12.68 -4.08 12.62
N TYR A 25 -11.65 -4.20 11.78
CA TYR A 25 -10.87 -3.08 11.23
C TYR A 25 -10.72 -3.23 9.72
N VAL A 26 -10.60 -2.10 9.04
CA VAL A 26 -10.36 -2.02 7.61
C VAL A 26 -8.95 -1.52 7.36
N ASN A 27 -8.13 -2.36 6.71
CA ASN A 27 -6.79 -2.00 6.24
C ASN A 27 -6.84 -1.55 4.78
N GLY A 28 -6.39 -0.32 4.49
CA GLY A 28 -6.19 0.14 3.11
C GLY A 28 -4.87 -0.38 2.54
N ILE A 29 -4.90 -0.88 1.32
CA ILE A 29 -3.71 -1.36 0.60
C ILE A 29 -3.64 -0.77 -0.81
N ASP A 30 -2.42 -0.48 -1.27
CA ASP A 30 -2.14 -0.40 -2.71
C ASP A 30 -2.03 -1.82 -3.26
N PRO A 31 -2.94 -2.26 -4.16
CA PRO A 31 -2.93 -3.62 -4.67
C PRO A 31 -1.85 -3.87 -5.74
N ASN A 32 -0.96 -2.91 -5.98
CA ASN A 32 0.07 -2.91 -7.01
C ASN A 32 1.49 -2.76 -6.43
N TYR A 33 1.71 -3.19 -5.18
CA TYR A 33 2.98 -3.05 -4.46
C TYR A 33 3.53 -4.42 -4.00
N PRO A 34 3.84 -5.35 -4.93
CA PRO A 34 4.48 -6.60 -4.59
C PRO A 34 5.92 -6.37 -4.09
N PRO A 35 6.45 -7.22 -3.19
CA PRO A 35 5.80 -8.37 -2.58
C PRO A 35 4.99 -8.02 -1.31
N PHE A 36 4.81 -6.74 -0.98
CA PHE A 36 4.20 -6.30 0.28
C PHE A 36 2.67 -6.39 0.27
N ALA A 37 2.02 -5.82 -0.75
CA ALA A 37 0.57 -5.83 -0.91
C ALA A 37 0.20 -5.90 -2.39
N TYR A 38 -0.55 -6.91 -2.79
CA TYR A 38 -1.01 -7.09 -4.17
C TYR A 38 -2.29 -7.92 -4.21
N MET A 39 -2.95 -7.94 -5.37
CA MET A 39 -4.04 -8.87 -5.61
C MET A 39 -3.50 -10.15 -6.24
N ASP A 40 -3.72 -11.27 -5.59
CA ASP A 40 -3.39 -12.58 -6.16
C ASP A 40 -4.33 -12.89 -7.34
N GLU A 41 -3.78 -13.07 -8.52
CA GLU A 41 -4.55 -13.24 -9.76
C GLU A 41 -5.40 -14.52 -9.79
N LYS A 42 -5.00 -15.55 -9.04
CA LYS A 42 -5.70 -16.86 -9.02
C LYS A 42 -6.89 -16.84 -8.08
N THR A 43 -6.75 -16.16 -6.95
CA THR A 43 -7.76 -16.14 -5.89
C THR A 43 -8.61 -14.87 -5.90
N GLY A 44 -8.13 -13.79 -6.51
CA GLY A 44 -8.73 -12.46 -6.43
C GLY A 44 -8.69 -11.86 -5.03
N GLN A 45 -7.87 -12.41 -4.14
CA GLN A 45 -7.72 -11.95 -2.76
C GLN A 45 -6.48 -11.07 -2.61
N ALA A 46 -6.51 -10.18 -1.62
CA ALA A 46 -5.32 -9.47 -1.20
C ALA A 46 -4.29 -10.44 -0.64
N ALA A 47 -3.02 -10.26 -1.02
CA ALA A 47 -1.89 -11.10 -0.62
C ALA A 47 -0.63 -10.26 -0.43
N GLY A 48 0.43 -10.86 0.09
CA GLY A 48 1.72 -10.24 0.31
C GLY A 48 2.10 -10.13 1.78
N PHE A 49 3.35 -9.72 2.02
CA PHE A 49 3.94 -9.69 3.36
C PHE A 49 3.10 -8.89 4.36
N ASP A 50 2.62 -7.70 3.97
CA ASP A 50 1.83 -6.83 4.86
C ASP A 50 0.46 -7.42 5.16
N VAL A 51 -0.18 -8.02 4.14
CA VAL A 51 -1.48 -8.70 4.27
C VAL A 51 -1.36 -9.90 5.20
N ASP A 52 -0.34 -10.74 5.02
CA ASP A 52 -0.12 -11.93 5.85
C ASP A 52 0.24 -11.55 7.29
N SER A 53 1.07 -10.52 7.46
CA SER A 53 1.44 -9.98 8.77
C SER A 53 0.23 -9.48 9.54
N LEU A 54 -0.65 -8.69 8.90
CA LEU A 54 -1.87 -8.18 9.52
C LEU A 54 -2.90 -9.29 9.80
N ASN A 55 -3.00 -10.30 8.94
CA ASN A 55 -3.84 -11.48 9.17
C ASN A 55 -3.34 -12.27 10.40
N TRP A 56 -2.03 -12.42 10.55
CA TRP A 56 -1.43 -13.05 11.73
C TRP A 56 -1.70 -12.24 13.01
N ILE A 57 -1.54 -10.91 12.96
CA ILE A 57 -1.84 -10.00 14.06
C ILE A 57 -3.32 -10.10 14.43
N ALA A 58 -4.23 -10.07 13.46
CA ALA A 58 -5.66 -10.19 13.67
C ALA A 58 -6.03 -11.48 14.41
N LYS A 59 -5.47 -12.60 13.95
CA LYS A 59 -5.64 -13.91 14.60
C LYS A 59 -5.12 -13.91 16.03
N THR A 60 -3.95 -13.34 16.26
CA THR A 60 -3.30 -13.30 17.58
C THR A 60 -4.08 -12.43 18.58
N MET A 61 -4.62 -11.30 18.11
CA MET A 61 -5.39 -10.36 18.92
C MET A 61 -6.87 -10.72 19.04
N GLY A 62 -7.35 -11.72 18.29
CA GLY A 62 -8.77 -12.11 18.29
C GLY A 62 -9.69 -11.07 17.66
N VAL A 63 -9.18 -10.26 16.74
CA VAL A 63 -9.93 -9.26 15.97
C VAL A 63 -10.11 -9.70 14.51
N GLU A 64 -10.85 -8.94 13.73
CA GLU A 64 -10.97 -9.12 12.28
C GLU A 64 -10.30 -7.94 11.56
N ILE A 65 -9.55 -8.22 10.50
CA ILE A 65 -9.00 -7.21 9.61
C ILE A 65 -9.41 -7.59 8.19
N THR A 66 -10.04 -6.64 7.48
CA THR A 66 -10.35 -6.76 6.05
C THR A 66 -9.42 -5.85 5.28
N HIS A 67 -8.95 -6.31 4.12
CA HIS A 67 -8.04 -5.54 3.26
C HIS A 67 -8.84 -4.89 2.13
N LYS A 68 -8.76 -3.56 2.04
CA LYS A 68 -9.47 -2.76 1.04
C LYS A 68 -8.48 -2.21 0.00
N PRO A 69 -8.48 -2.76 -1.22
CA PRO A 69 -7.67 -2.21 -2.32
C PRO A 69 -8.12 -0.79 -2.68
N MET A 70 -7.16 0.10 -2.89
CA MET A 70 -7.43 1.48 -3.27
C MET A 70 -6.20 2.15 -3.89
N ALA A 71 -6.41 3.25 -4.60
CA ALA A 71 -5.31 4.04 -5.17
C ALA A 71 -4.43 4.63 -4.07
N TRP A 72 -3.12 4.57 -4.27
CA TRP A 72 -2.12 4.98 -3.27
C TRP A 72 -2.26 6.43 -2.83
N ASP A 73 -2.46 7.35 -3.77
CA ASP A 73 -2.56 8.78 -3.47
C ASP A 73 -3.82 9.16 -2.66
N GLY A 74 -4.83 8.28 -2.65
CA GLY A 74 -6.04 8.40 -1.84
C GLY A 74 -5.98 7.78 -0.45
N ILE A 75 -4.91 7.03 -0.11
CA ILE A 75 -4.92 6.16 1.08
C ILE A 75 -4.86 6.95 2.40
N ILE A 76 -3.99 7.97 2.51
CA ILE A 76 -3.95 8.85 3.71
C ILE A 76 -5.24 9.69 3.83
N PRO A 77 -5.75 10.33 2.78
CA PRO A 77 -7.07 10.95 2.82
C PRO A 77 -8.19 10.03 3.32
N ALA A 78 -8.24 8.77 2.86
CA ALA A 78 -9.23 7.79 3.30
C ALA A 78 -9.07 7.43 4.79
N LEU A 79 -7.83 7.32 5.29
CA LEU A 79 -7.54 7.10 6.71
C LEU A 79 -8.03 8.28 7.57
N LEU A 80 -7.73 9.51 7.17
CA LEU A 80 -8.16 10.71 7.86
C LEU A 80 -9.69 10.89 7.84
N ALA A 81 -10.33 10.48 6.75
CA ALA A 81 -11.79 10.46 6.61
C ALA A 81 -12.46 9.26 7.31
N LYS A 82 -11.68 8.39 8.00
CA LYS A 82 -12.16 7.17 8.69
C LYS A 82 -12.91 6.20 7.76
N GLN A 83 -12.55 6.17 6.50
CA GLN A 83 -13.04 5.18 5.53
C GLN A 83 -12.27 3.86 5.62
N ILE A 84 -11.10 3.90 6.22
CA ILE A 84 -10.24 2.81 6.64
C ILE A 84 -9.70 3.12 8.04
N ASP A 85 -9.28 2.10 8.78
CA ASP A 85 -8.80 2.24 10.16
C ASP A 85 -7.27 2.24 10.24
N MET A 86 -6.61 1.64 9.26
CA MET A 86 -5.16 1.53 9.20
C MET A 86 -4.66 1.40 7.76
N VAL A 87 -3.35 1.53 7.58
CA VAL A 87 -2.63 1.27 6.34
C VAL A 87 -1.46 0.34 6.65
N GLY A 88 -1.54 -0.89 6.17
CA GLY A 88 -0.44 -1.84 6.09
C GLY A 88 -0.21 -2.17 4.62
N SER A 89 0.67 -1.41 3.99
CA SER A 89 0.97 -1.45 2.56
C SER A 89 2.30 -0.76 2.26
N GLY A 90 3.36 -1.10 3.02
CA GLY A 90 4.72 -0.61 2.80
C GLY A 90 4.89 0.90 2.91
N MET A 91 4.06 1.59 3.71
CA MET A 91 4.09 3.05 3.77
C MET A 91 5.33 3.57 4.48
N SER A 92 6.22 4.22 3.72
CA SER A 92 7.42 4.87 4.26
C SER A 92 7.07 5.97 5.26
N ILE A 93 7.79 5.98 6.38
CA ILE A 93 7.69 7.04 7.41
C ILE A 93 8.39 8.28 6.86
N THR A 94 7.65 9.39 6.72
CA THR A 94 8.23 10.70 6.38
C THR A 94 7.79 11.76 7.38
N PRO A 95 8.56 12.87 7.53
CA PRO A 95 8.18 13.96 8.41
C PRO A 95 6.81 14.55 8.09
N GLU A 96 6.45 14.63 6.80
CA GLU A 96 5.16 15.17 6.34
C GLU A 96 4.01 14.25 6.75
N ARG A 97 4.16 12.94 6.51
CA ARG A 97 3.14 11.94 6.87
C ARG A 97 2.98 11.84 8.40
N SER A 98 4.09 11.90 9.14
CA SER A 98 4.07 11.83 10.62
C SER A 98 3.36 13.02 11.29
N LYS A 99 3.16 14.13 10.57
CA LYS A 99 2.32 15.25 11.04
C LYS A 99 0.82 14.96 10.91
N MET A 100 0.44 14.01 10.07
CA MET A 100 -0.97 13.72 9.75
C MET A 100 -1.46 12.43 10.36
N VAL A 101 -0.60 11.42 10.44
CA VAL A 101 -0.94 10.07 10.89
C VAL A 101 0.14 9.53 11.84
N GLN A 102 -0.25 8.56 12.66
CA GLN A 102 0.67 7.86 13.55
C GLN A 102 1.18 6.60 12.88
N PHE A 103 2.48 6.32 13.05
CA PHE A 103 3.12 5.12 12.54
C PHE A 103 3.41 4.13 13.67
N SER A 104 3.51 2.85 13.32
CA SER A 104 4.18 1.83 14.14
C SER A 104 5.70 2.03 14.11
N ASP A 105 6.44 1.21 14.87
CA ASP A 105 7.86 1.04 14.62
C ASP A 105 8.10 0.54 13.18
N PRO A 106 9.23 0.94 12.54
CA PRO A 106 9.55 0.46 11.20
C PRO A 106 9.83 -1.03 11.24
N TYR A 107 9.24 -1.79 10.32
CA TYR A 107 9.42 -3.23 10.21
C TYR A 107 10.24 -3.64 8.97
N TRP A 108 10.48 -2.70 8.06
CA TRP A 108 11.28 -2.91 6.86
C TRP A 108 12.03 -1.63 6.45
N THR A 109 13.12 -1.80 5.69
CA THR A 109 13.84 -0.68 5.06
C THR A 109 13.95 -0.98 3.57
N VAL A 110 13.59 -0.01 2.74
CA VAL A 110 13.68 -0.10 1.27
C VAL A 110 14.63 0.95 0.73
N SER A 111 15.26 0.64 -0.41
CA SER A 111 16.06 1.59 -1.19
C SER A 111 15.25 2.06 -2.39
N ARG A 112 15.49 3.29 -2.83
CA ARG A 112 14.96 3.81 -4.10
C ARG A 112 15.89 3.42 -5.24
N VAL A 113 15.34 2.98 -6.34
CA VAL A 113 16.10 2.59 -7.53
C VAL A 113 15.52 3.21 -8.80
N PHE A 114 16.38 3.42 -9.80
CA PHE A 114 15.95 3.70 -11.15
C PHE A 114 15.86 2.39 -11.94
N LEU A 115 14.69 2.10 -12.46
CA LEU A 115 14.45 1.04 -13.42
C LEU A 115 14.63 1.61 -14.84
N VAL A 116 15.44 0.93 -15.65
CA VAL A 116 15.71 1.29 -17.04
C VAL A 116 15.60 0.04 -17.92
N PRO A 117 15.39 0.18 -19.26
CA PRO A 117 15.45 -0.97 -20.17
C PRO A 117 16.81 -1.70 -20.07
N ALA A 118 16.80 -3.03 -20.26
CA ALA A 118 17.99 -3.87 -20.09
C ALA A 118 19.17 -3.49 -21.02
N ASP A 119 18.90 -2.91 -22.17
CA ASP A 119 19.92 -2.42 -23.12
C ASP A 119 20.31 -0.95 -22.89
N SER A 120 19.69 -0.29 -21.93
CA SER A 120 19.99 1.09 -21.57
C SER A 120 21.39 1.21 -20.96
N LYS A 121 22.08 2.30 -21.33
CA LYS A 121 23.39 2.67 -20.75
C LYS A 121 23.28 3.87 -19.80
N LEU A 122 22.05 4.31 -19.49
CA LEU A 122 21.82 5.43 -18.59
C LEU A 122 22.31 5.09 -17.18
N THR A 123 23.20 5.90 -16.67
CA THR A 123 23.61 5.88 -15.26
C THR A 123 22.64 6.72 -14.42
N PRO A 124 22.62 6.60 -13.09
CA PRO A 124 21.85 7.49 -12.23
C PRO A 124 22.16 8.98 -12.47
N GLU A 125 23.43 9.33 -12.74
CA GLU A 125 23.86 10.69 -13.07
C GLU A 125 23.27 11.16 -14.40
N ASP A 126 23.21 10.29 -15.42
CA ASP A 126 22.59 10.59 -16.72
C ASP A 126 21.10 10.85 -16.56
N ILE A 127 20.40 10.03 -15.76
CA ILE A 127 18.98 10.17 -15.47
C ILE A 127 18.67 11.53 -14.84
N LEU A 128 19.52 11.95 -13.89
CA LEU A 128 19.33 13.21 -13.17
C LEU A 128 19.75 14.43 -14.01
N SER A 129 20.76 14.32 -14.89
CA SER A 129 21.37 15.45 -15.60
C SER A 129 20.87 15.65 -17.03
N GLN A 130 20.17 14.69 -17.61
CA GLN A 130 19.70 14.75 -18.99
C GLN A 130 18.19 15.10 -19.07
N LYS A 131 17.79 15.66 -20.20
CA LYS A 131 16.39 15.95 -20.52
C LYS A 131 15.65 14.67 -20.95
N ILE A 132 15.34 13.80 -20.01
CA ILE A 132 14.59 12.56 -20.20
C ILE A 132 13.23 12.63 -19.52
N LYS A 133 12.36 11.66 -19.80
CA LYS A 133 11.11 11.47 -19.08
C LYS A 133 11.32 10.42 -17.99
N LEU A 134 11.12 10.81 -16.73
CA LEU A 134 11.23 9.95 -15.56
C LEU A 134 9.84 9.66 -14.99
N GLY A 135 9.44 8.39 -15.01
CA GLY A 135 8.17 7.93 -14.46
C GLY A 135 8.25 7.69 -12.95
N VAL A 136 7.18 8.03 -12.22
CA VAL A 136 7.07 7.78 -10.78
C VAL A 136 5.61 7.65 -10.38
N GLN A 137 5.31 6.81 -9.40
CA GLN A 137 3.94 6.70 -8.87
C GLN A 137 3.60 7.93 -8.03
N ARG A 138 2.42 8.50 -8.28
CA ARG A 138 1.92 9.67 -7.57
C ARG A 138 1.72 9.41 -6.08
N GLY A 139 2.06 10.38 -5.24
CA GLY A 139 1.83 10.32 -3.80
C GLY A 139 2.84 9.47 -3.01
N THR A 140 3.84 8.90 -3.68
CA THR A 140 4.91 8.14 -3.02
C THR A 140 5.96 9.08 -2.40
N SER A 141 6.77 8.55 -1.48
CA SER A 141 7.91 9.26 -0.89
C SER A 141 8.97 9.57 -1.95
N GLU A 142 9.18 8.65 -2.90
CA GLU A 142 10.10 8.79 -4.03
C GLU A 142 9.69 9.94 -4.94
N ALA A 143 8.37 10.03 -5.25
CA ALA A 143 7.83 11.12 -6.07
C ALA A 143 8.03 12.49 -5.44
N ASN A 144 7.80 12.59 -4.13
CA ASN A 144 7.98 13.85 -3.41
C ASN A 144 9.46 14.23 -3.31
N ALA A 145 10.32 13.27 -2.96
CA ALA A 145 11.75 13.49 -2.83
C ALA A 145 12.39 13.90 -4.17
N ILE A 146 12.12 13.15 -5.27
CA ILE A 146 12.73 13.48 -6.57
C ILE A 146 12.21 14.81 -7.14
N LYS A 147 10.95 15.16 -6.86
CA LYS A 147 10.40 16.47 -7.23
C LYS A 147 11.08 17.61 -6.47
N GLN A 148 11.33 17.43 -5.18
CA GLN A 148 12.06 18.40 -4.37
C GLN A 148 13.50 18.52 -4.85
N GLU A 149 14.22 17.43 -5.06
CA GLU A 149 15.58 17.42 -5.58
C GLU A 149 15.67 18.09 -6.96
N GLN A 150 14.69 17.86 -7.83
CA GLN A 150 14.60 18.53 -9.13
C GLN A 150 14.53 20.06 -8.99
N GLN A 151 13.69 20.53 -8.06
CA GLN A 151 13.55 21.98 -7.81
C GLN A 151 14.81 22.61 -7.22
N GLU A 152 15.42 21.95 -6.23
CA GLU A 152 16.59 22.43 -5.53
C GLU A 152 17.86 22.45 -6.39
N LYS A 153 18.02 21.42 -7.24
CA LYS A 153 19.24 21.22 -8.06
C LYS A 153 19.07 21.64 -9.51
N GLY A 154 17.86 22.00 -9.94
CA GLY A 154 17.58 22.41 -11.32
C GLY A 154 17.72 21.28 -12.34
N TYR A 155 17.43 20.05 -11.96
CA TYR A 155 17.51 18.90 -12.85
C TYR A 155 16.55 19.03 -14.04
N PRO A 156 17.01 18.73 -15.28
CA PRO A 156 16.26 19.00 -16.52
C PRO A 156 15.27 17.93 -16.91
N PHE A 157 15.20 16.79 -16.22
CA PHE A 157 14.29 15.70 -16.55
C PHE A 157 12.82 16.13 -16.42
N GLU A 158 11.93 15.47 -17.16
CA GLU A 158 10.48 15.67 -17.10
C GLU A 158 9.84 14.57 -16.24
N LEU A 159 9.21 14.91 -15.11
CA LEU A 159 8.48 13.96 -14.31
C LEU A 159 7.15 13.57 -14.95
N ARG A 160 6.89 12.26 -15.04
CA ARG A 160 5.63 11.64 -15.43
C ARG A 160 5.03 10.90 -14.25
N PHE A 161 3.84 11.33 -13.81
CA PHE A 161 3.16 10.76 -12.66
C PHE A 161 2.15 9.71 -13.10
N TYR A 162 2.24 8.52 -12.50
CA TYR A 162 1.38 7.38 -12.75
C TYR A 162 0.51 7.08 -11.52
N GLU A 163 -0.63 6.43 -11.74
CA GLU A 163 -1.51 5.99 -10.66
C GLU A 163 -0.91 4.80 -9.89
N SER A 164 -0.16 3.94 -10.59
CA SER A 164 0.53 2.79 -9.99
C SER A 164 1.91 2.59 -10.60
N ALA A 165 2.81 1.89 -9.89
CA ALA A 165 4.15 1.56 -10.38
C ALA A 165 4.12 0.68 -11.65
N PRO A 166 3.25 -0.34 -11.80
CA PRO A 166 3.14 -1.12 -13.03
C PRO A 166 2.83 -0.29 -14.27
N LEU A 167 2.04 0.77 -14.17
CA LEU A 167 1.77 1.66 -15.32
C LEU A 167 3.03 2.43 -15.76
N ALA A 168 3.90 2.80 -14.83
CA ALA A 168 5.19 3.40 -15.17
C ALA A 168 6.11 2.37 -15.84
N VAL A 169 6.10 1.11 -15.38
CA VAL A 169 6.85 0.01 -16.01
C VAL A 169 6.34 -0.25 -17.41
N GLU A 170 5.05 -0.29 -17.64
CA GLU A 170 4.46 -0.45 -18.98
C GLU A 170 4.91 0.66 -19.93
N ASP A 171 4.90 1.91 -19.51
CA ASP A 171 5.35 3.03 -20.33
C ASP A 171 6.87 3.01 -20.55
N LEU A 172 7.65 2.48 -19.60
CA LEU A 172 9.08 2.23 -19.76
C LEU A 172 9.34 1.18 -20.85
N LEU A 173 8.66 0.04 -20.80
CA LEU A 173 8.77 -1.04 -21.79
C LEU A 173 8.33 -0.59 -23.18
N ASN A 174 7.34 0.30 -23.26
CA ASN A 174 6.88 0.88 -24.53
C ASN A 174 7.74 2.05 -25.03
N GLY A 175 8.83 2.40 -24.34
CA GLY A 175 9.75 3.49 -24.71
C GLY A 175 9.14 4.90 -24.59
N ARG A 176 8.01 5.05 -23.90
CA ARG A 176 7.36 6.36 -23.68
C ARG A 176 8.05 7.19 -22.63
N ILE A 177 8.74 6.53 -21.68
CA ILE A 177 9.67 7.10 -20.70
C ILE A 177 11.01 6.37 -20.79
N GLN A 178 12.09 6.98 -20.28
CA GLN A 178 13.44 6.44 -20.34
C GLN A 178 13.89 5.78 -19.04
N ALA A 179 13.27 6.17 -17.92
CA ALA A 179 13.51 5.57 -16.62
C ALA A 179 12.23 5.63 -15.76
N ALA A 180 12.11 4.73 -14.78
CA ALA A 180 11.11 4.79 -13.73
C ALA A 180 11.79 4.79 -12.36
N LEU A 181 11.28 5.56 -11.40
CA LEU A 181 11.76 5.62 -10.03
C LEU A 181 10.76 4.91 -9.12
N MET A 182 11.22 3.94 -8.34
CA MET A 182 10.41 3.17 -7.42
C MET A 182 11.27 2.53 -6.33
N ASP A 183 10.66 1.83 -5.38
CA ASP A 183 11.37 1.01 -4.41
C ASP A 183 11.99 -0.23 -5.07
N GLU A 184 13.09 -0.73 -4.51
CA GLU A 184 13.87 -1.85 -5.08
C GLU A 184 13.06 -3.15 -5.22
N LEU A 185 12.24 -3.52 -4.21
CA LEU A 185 11.52 -4.79 -4.25
C LEU A 185 10.41 -4.83 -5.31
N PRO A 186 9.57 -3.80 -5.49
CA PRO A 186 8.69 -3.70 -6.66
C PRO A 186 9.43 -3.65 -8.00
N ALA A 187 10.63 -3.04 -8.05
CA ALA A 187 11.46 -3.07 -9.26
C ALA A 187 11.97 -4.48 -9.56
N ASP A 188 12.46 -5.21 -8.55
CA ASP A 188 12.89 -6.61 -8.69
C ASP A 188 11.74 -7.53 -9.13
N ASP A 189 10.52 -7.34 -8.60
CA ASP A 189 9.34 -8.06 -9.06
C ASP A 189 9.03 -7.76 -10.54
N ALA A 190 9.17 -6.51 -10.96
CA ALA A 190 8.92 -6.10 -12.34
C ALA A 190 9.92 -6.66 -13.37
N ILE A 191 11.18 -6.94 -12.98
CA ILE A 191 12.19 -7.51 -13.88
C ILE A 191 12.18 -9.05 -13.90
N THR A 192 11.46 -9.69 -12.99
CA THR A 192 11.39 -11.15 -12.88
C THR A 192 10.14 -11.75 -13.54
N LYS A 193 9.19 -10.92 -13.92
CA LYS A 193 7.95 -11.29 -14.62
C LYS A 193 8.06 -11.08 -16.12
#